data_7e39ca001dfefc5304577bde61086f5d
#
_entry.id   7e39ca001dfefc5304577bde61086f5d
#
_cell.length_a   1.000
_cell.length_b   1.000
_cell.length_c   1.000
_cell.angle_alpha   90.00
_cell.angle_beta   90.00
_cell.angle_gamma   90.00
#
_symmetry.space_group_name_H-M   'P 1'
#
loop_
_entity.id
_entity.type
_entity.pdbx_description
1 polymer ?
#
loop_
_entity_poly.entity_id
_entity_poly.type
_entity_poly.pdbx_seq_one_letter_code
_entity_poly.pdbx_strand_id
1 'polypeptide(L)'
;MNNIAQLPVVFWSQSGDSLIASNVINKEMKRLDMDLIIQKMSEDNNPVEIYLGNNDNGVIYYSNSKILFQLQYFPLLTLIIVALFLLVSYLSFSSFRRSEQNQVWAGMAKETAHQLGTPLSSLHGWITLLKESGHKNSEAFVEMEKDIERLTVVSERFSKIGSSVEIIETDLLEFFNNYISYMKKRIPKTIELNMEFINQPLHASINAPLFSWVIENVIKNAADAMEGNGNIYLNIDKQQNSILIKVKDNGKGIPSSIQKTIFQPGFTTKDRGWGLGLSLAKRIVEGHHNGKIYISSSKKGVGTVVEITLPSSK
;
A
#
# COMPACT_ATOMS: atom_id res chain seq x y z
N MET A 1 -30.87 17.05 -45.61
CA MET A 1 -31.75 17.48 -44.49
C MET A 1 -32.86 16.46 -44.31
N ASN A 2 -32.62 15.27 -43.80
CA ASN A 2 -33.66 14.27 -43.51
C ASN A 2 -33.15 13.29 -42.46
N ASN A 3 -33.12 13.72 -41.20
CA ASN A 3 -32.98 12.81 -40.07
C ASN A 3 -33.36 13.54 -38.76
N ILE A 4 -34.48 14.25 -38.81
CA ILE A 4 -35.12 14.78 -37.59
C ILE A 4 -35.93 13.63 -37.01
N ALA A 5 -35.59 13.24 -35.79
CA ALA A 5 -36.28 12.33 -34.86
C ALA A 5 -37.50 11.61 -35.47
N GLN A 6 -37.25 10.49 -36.15
CA GLN A 6 -38.32 9.69 -36.72
C GLN A 6 -39.01 8.96 -35.59
N LEU A 7 -40.04 9.55 -35.03
CA LEU A 7 -40.93 8.88 -34.07
C LEU A 7 -41.62 7.72 -34.79
N PRO A 8 -41.62 6.52 -34.18
CA PRO A 8 -42.46 5.43 -34.69
C PRO A 8 -43.93 5.80 -34.42
N VAL A 9 -44.72 5.92 -35.50
CA VAL A 9 -46.10 6.30 -35.42
C VAL A 9 -46.93 5.33 -36.26
N VAL A 10 -48.05 4.87 -35.67
CA VAL A 10 -49.05 4.06 -36.34
C VAL A 10 -50.37 4.84 -36.28
N PHE A 11 -50.94 5.11 -37.44
CA PHE A 11 -52.29 5.71 -37.56
C PHE A 11 -53.28 4.62 -37.98
N TRP A 12 -54.39 4.52 -37.24
CA TRP A 12 -55.49 3.60 -37.53
C TRP A 12 -56.77 4.42 -37.75
N SER A 13 -57.47 4.21 -38.89
CA SER A 13 -58.74 4.82 -39.19
C SER A 13 -59.86 3.81 -39.07
N GLN A 14 -60.96 4.21 -38.39
CA GLN A 14 -62.13 3.39 -38.13
C GLN A 14 -63.02 3.15 -39.37
N SER A 15 -63.10 4.12 -40.29
CA SER A 15 -63.98 4.05 -41.47
C SER A 15 -63.37 3.31 -42.66
N GLY A 16 -62.04 3.18 -42.70
CA GLY A 16 -61.33 2.66 -43.88
C GLY A 16 -60.53 1.37 -43.67
N ASP A 17 -60.57 0.76 -42.49
CA ASP A 17 -59.66 -0.37 -42.12
C ASP A 17 -58.23 -0.15 -42.66
N SER A 18 -57.82 1.13 -42.72
CA SER A 18 -56.53 1.54 -43.28
C SER A 18 -55.57 1.84 -42.16
N LEU A 19 -54.42 1.14 -42.15
CA LEU A 19 -53.35 1.26 -41.21
C LEU A 19 -52.16 1.90 -41.92
N ILE A 20 -51.82 3.09 -41.47
CA ILE A 20 -50.65 3.80 -42.02
C ILE A 20 -49.55 3.84 -40.92
N ALA A 21 -48.44 3.19 -41.16
CA ALA A 21 -47.32 3.20 -40.22
C ALA A 21 -46.14 3.96 -40.83
N SER A 22 -45.58 4.85 -40.03
CA SER A 22 -44.38 5.59 -40.39
C SER A 22 -43.26 5.25 -39.40
N ASN A 23 -42.06 4.92 -39.95
CA ASN A 23 -40.86 4.58 -39.15
C ASN A 23 -40.94 3.33 -38.23
N VAL A 24 -41.94 2.52 -38.42
CA VAL A 24 -42.16 1.29 -37.59
C VAL A 24 -41.73 0.03 -38.34
N ILE A 25 -41.61 0.06 -39.70
CA ILE A 25 -41.73 -1.14 -40.51
C ILE A 25 -40.65 -1.30 -41.56
N ASN A 26 -40.06 -2.52 -41.56
CA ASN A 26 -39.53 -3.17 -42.77
C ASN A 26 -40.72 -3.67 -43.62
N LYS A 27 -40.68 -3.52 -44.92
CA LYS A 27 -41.72 -3.71 -45.93
C LYS A 27 -42.47 -5.08 -45.97
N GLU A 28 -42.21 -5.98 -45.03
CA GLU A 28 -42.74 -7.37 -45.02
C GLU A 28 -43.51 -7.77 -43.74
N MET A 29 -44.00 -6.82 -42.95
CA MET A 29 -44.72 -7.15 -41.69
C MET A 29 -46.13 -7.65 -41.97
N LYS A 30 -46.49 -8.78 -41.35
CA LYS A 30 -47.82 -9.36 -41.37
C LYS A 30 -48.78 -8.62 -40.43
N ARG A 31 -50.11 -8.66 -40.67
CA ARG A 31 -51.14 -7.97 -39.90
C ARG A 31 -51.12 -8.35 -38.38
N LEU A 32 -50.74 -9.59 -38.06
CA LEU A 32 -50.58 -10.10 -36.70
C LEU A 32 -49.44 -9.41 -35.90
N ASP A 33 -48.35 -8.99 -36.59
CA ASP A 33 -47.22 -8.30 -35.95
C ASP A 33 -47.60 -6.83 -35.63
N MET A 34 -48.57 -6.27 -36.36
CA MET A 34 -49.00 -4.91 -36.20
C MET A 34 -49.86 -4.73 -34.94
N ASP A 35 -50.73 -5.70 -34.62
CA ASP A 35 -51.55 -5.67 -33.39
C ASP A 35 -50.69 -5.72 -32.15
N LEU A 36 -49.61 -6.50 -32.16
CA LEU A 36 -48.61 -6.55 -31.07
C LEU A 36 -47.84 -5.23 -30.92
N ILE A 37 -47.52 -4.56 -32.03
CA ILE A 37 -46.86 -3.25 -32.01
C ILE A 37 -47.82 -2.18 -31.44
N ILE A 38 -49.07 -2.16 -31.88
CA ILE A 38 -50.06 -1.25 -31.36
C ILE A 38 -50.32 -1.45 -29.87
N GLN A 39 -50.43 -2.71 -29.43
CA GLN A 39 -50.54 -3.02 -28.02
C GLN A 39 -49.35 -2.47 -27.21
N LYS A 40 -48.12 -2.73 -27.66
CA LYS A 40 -46.94 -2.24 -27.01
C LYS A 40 -46.83 -0.70 -27.00
N MET A 41 -47.24 -0.05 -28.10
CA MET A 41 -47.26 1.41 -28.17
C MET A 41 -48.30 2.01 -27.23
N SER A 42 -49.45 1.34 -27.03
CA SER A 42 -50.51 1.76 -26.10
C SER A 42 -50.10 1.55 -24.64
N GLU A 43 -49.24 0.59 -24.34
CA GLU A 43 -48.65 0.41 -23.01
C GLU A 43 -47.60 1.49 -22.69
N ASP A 44 -46.78 1.89 -23.71
CA ASP A 44 -45.74 2.89 -23.56
C ASP A 44 -46.28 4.32 -23.45
N ASN A 45 -47.33 4.67 -24.24
CA ASN A 45 -47.89 6.01 -24.31
C ASN A 45 -49.41 5.96 -24.59
N ASN A 46 -50.16 6.88 -24.01
CA ASN A 46 -51.61 6.98 -24.28
C ASN A 46 -51.84 7.34 -25.76
N PRO A 47 -52.69 6.58 -26.47
CA PRO A 47 -53.05 6.89 -27.85
C PRO A 47 -53.77 8.22 -27.97
N VAL A 48 -53.56 8.92 -29.08
CA VAL A 48 -54.20 10.22 -29.38
C VAL A 48 -55.33 9.99 -30.36
N GLU A 49 -56.53 10.31 -29.94
CA GLU A 49 -57.70 10.28 -30.81
C GLU A 49 -57.75 11.55 -31.66
N ILE A 50 -57.99 11.38 -32.97
CA ILE A 50 -58.12 12.48 -33.95
C ILE A 50 -59.46 12.36 -34.63
N TYR A 51 -60.17 13.48 -34.71
CA TYR A 51 -61.42 13.60 -35.44
C TYR A 51 -61.13 14.10 -36.89
N LEU A 52 -61.42 13.26 -37.90
CA LEU A 52 -61.11 13.50 -39.28
C LEU A 52 -62.25 14.20 -40.06
N GLY A 53 -63.38 14.47 -39.41
CA GLY A 53 -64.59 14.97 -40.07
C GLY A 53 -65.43 13.82 -40.73
N ASN A 54 -66.61 14.10 -41.20
CA ASN A 54 -67.50 13.12 -41.83
C ASN A 54 -67.77 11.84 -41.01
N ASN A 55 -67.87 11.95 -39.70
CA ASN A 55 -68.06 10.82 -38.78
C ASN A 55 -66.95 9.78 -38.74
N ASP A 56 -65.72 10.15 -39.17
CA ASP A 56 -64.56 9.27 -39.12
C ASP A 56 -63.60 9.68 -38.00
N ASN A 57 -63.27 8.70 -37.13
CA ASN A 57 -62.35 8.87 -36.03
C ASN A 57 -61.07 8.06 -36.32
N GLY A 58 -59.91 8.65 -36.10
CA GLY A 58 -58.63 7.97 -36.19
C GLY A 58 -57.89 7.98 -34.86
N VAL A 59 -57.09 7.00 -34.65
CA VAL A 59 -56.27 6.86 -33.44
C VAL A 59 -54.78 6.82 -33.85
N ILE A 60 -53.97 7.66 -33.22
CA ILE A 60 -52.50 7.67 -33.41
C ILE A 60 -51.87 6.98 -32.21
N TYR A 61 -51.16 5.89 -32.50
CA TYR A 61 -50.26 5.24 -31.58
C TYR A 61 -48.84 5.70 -31.87
N TYR A 62 -48.06 5.99 -30.81
CA TYR A 62 -46.69 6.43 -30.96
C TYR A 62 -45.82 5.82 -29.85
N SER A 63 -44.55 5.58 -30.16
CA SER A 63 -43.58 5.11 -29.16
C SER A 63 -42.44 6.09 -29.03
N ASN A 64 -41.71 6.03 -27.93
CA ASN A 64 -40.58 6.88 -27.69
C ASN A 64 -39.46 6.63 -28.72
N SER A 65 -38.83 7.68 -29.19
CA SER A 65 -37.70 7.58 -30.10
C SER A 65 -36.53 6.89 -29.40
N LYS A 66 -35.79 6.02 -30.13
CA LYS A 66 -34.54 5.44 -29.66
C LYS A 66 -33.54 6.50 -29.16
N ILE A 67 -33.62 7.71 -29.71
CA ILE A 67 -32.78 8.86 -29.31
C ILE A 67 -33.14 9.31 -27.88
N LEU A 68 -34.40 9.31 -27.49
CA LEU A 68 -34.83 9.67 -26.12
C LEU A 68 -34.26 8.69 -25.09
N PHE A 69 -34.30 7.40 -25.41
CA PHE A 69 -33.71 6.37 -24.56
C PHE A 69 -32.19 6.55 -24.43
N GLN A 70 -31.51 6.83 -25.54
CA GLN A 70 -30.06 7.11 -25.53
C GLN A 70 -29.74 8.37 -24.71
N LEU A 71 -30.51 9.45 -24.87
CA LEU A 71 -30.32 10.70 -24.12
C LEU A 71 -30.54 10.52 -22.62
N GLN A 72 -31.44 9.65 -22.22
CA GLN A 72 -31.72 9.38 -20.79
C GLN A 72 -30.56 8.67 -20.10
N TYR A 73 -29.91 7.72 -20.78
CA TYR A 73 -28.81 6.93 -20.18
C TYR A 73 -27.42 7.49 -20.46
N PHE A 74 -27.28 8.37 -21.47
CA PHE A 74 -25.99 8.96 -21.86
C PHE A 74 -25.28 9.70 -20.70
N PRO A 75 -25.95 10.53 -19.87
CA PRO A 75 -25.30 11.20 -18.75
C PRO A 75 -24.79 10.21 -17.69
N LEU A 76 -25.52 9.15 -17.43
CA LEU A 76 -25.11 8.11 -16.48
C LEU A 76 -23.90 7.34 -16.99
N LEU A 77 -23.90 6.96 -18.27
CA LEU A 77 -22.78 6.26 -18.91
C LEU A 77 -21.51 7.12 -18.90
N THR A 78 -21.62 8.40 -19.26
CA THR A 78 -20.49 9.34 -19.26
C THR A 78 -19.93 9.52 -17.84
N LEU A 79 -20.78 9.60 -16.82
CA LEU A 79 -20.38 9.73 -15.43
C LEU A 79 -19.60 8.48 -14.98
N ILE A 80 -20.05 7.28 -15.34
CA ILE A 80 -19.35 6.02 -15.05
C ILE A 80 -17.98 6.00 -15.71
N ILE A 81 -17.90 6.38 -16.99
CA ILE A 81 -16.63 6.41 -17.75
C ILE A 81 -15.64 7.40 -17.10
N VAL A 82 -16.10 8.60 -16.75
CA VAL A 82 -15.25 9.61 -16.08
C VAL A 82 -14.80 9.12 -14.71
N ALA A 83 -15.68 8.52 -13.91
CA ALA A 83 -15.33 7.97 -12.61
C ALA A 83 -14.28 6.84 -12.74
N LEU A 84 -14.45 5.95 -13.70
CA LEU A 84 -13.48 4.89 -14.00
C LEU A 84 -12.12 5.46 -14.43
N PHE A 85 -12.13 6.46 -15.30
CA PHE A 85 -10.90 7.14 -15.75
C PHE A 85 -10.16 7.80 -14.60
N LEU A 86 -10.87 8.50 -13.70
CA LEU A 86 -10.28 9.11 -12.50
C LEU A 86 -9.72 8.06 -11.55
N LEU A 87 -10.42 6.95 -11.35
CA LEU A 87 -9.95 5.84 -10.53
C LEU A 87 -8.66 5.23 -11.07
N VAL A 88 -8.63 4.90 -12.37
CA VAL A 88 -7.43 4.33 -13.03
C VAL A 88 -6.27 5.33 -12.99
N SER A 89 -6.52 6.61 -13.23
CA SER A 89 -5.50 7.66 -13.16
C SER A 89 -4.94 7.80 -11.76
N TYR A 90 -5.79 7.78 -10.72
CA TYR A 90 -5.36 7.81 -9.33
C TYR A 90 -4.50 6.59 -8.94
N LEU A 91 -4.93 5.39 -9.31
CA LEU A 91 -4.17 4.15 -9.03
C LEU A 91 -2.82 4.15 -9.75
N SER A 92 -2.79 4.57 -11.02
CA SER A 92 -1.55 4.66 -11.81
C SER A 92 -0.58 5.68 -11.23
N PHE A 93 -1.07 6.87 -10.86
CA PHE A 93 -0.24 7.92 -10.25
C PHE A 93 0.29 7.50 -8.88
N SER A 94 -0.53 6.85 -8.06
CA SER A 94 -0.12 6.32 -6.76
C SER A 94 0.96 5.25 -6.89
N SER A 95 0.79 4.34 -7.84
CA SER A 95 1.78 3.29 -8.16
C SER A 95 3.10 3.88 -8.68
N PHE A 96 3.02 4.85 -9.59
CA PHE A 96 4.20 5.54 -10.13
C PHE A 96 4.99 6.25 -9.04
N ARG A 97 4.32 7.02 -8.19
CA ARG A 97 4.95 7.72 -7.06
C ARG A 97 5.65 6.75 -6.09
N ARG A 98 5.03 5.60 -5.82
CA ARG A 98 5.61 4.55 -4.98
C ARG A 98 6.85 3.91 -5.61
N SER A 99 6.81 3.68 -6.92
CA SER A 99 7.94 3.17 -7.69
C SER A 99 9.11 4.14 -7.70
N GLU A 100 8.86 5.43 -7.96
CA GLU A 100 9.87 6.48 -7.96
C GLU A 100 10.57 6.61 -6.60
N GLN A 101 9.81 6.65 -5.50
CA GLN A 101 10.38 6.64 -4.16
C GLN A 101 11.24 5.41 -3.91
N ASN A 102 10.83 4.23 -4.38
CA ASN A 102 11.60 3.01 -4.24
C ASN A 102 12.92 3.06 -5.02
N GLN A 103 12.91 3.60 -6.25
CA GLN A 103 14.12 3.76 -7.06
C GLN A 103 15.11 4.76 -6.44
N VAL A 104 14.64 5.90 -5.95
CA VAL A 104 15.49 6.89 -5.26
C VAL A 104 16.17 6.25 -4.04
N TRP A 105 15.42 5.50 -3.23
CA TRP A 105 15.99 4.81 -2.07
C TRP A 105 17.01 3.75 -2.45
N ALA A 106 16.73 2.95 -3.47
CA ALA A 106 17.67 1.93 -3.94
C ALA A 106 18.95 2.56 -4.50
N GLY A 107 18.80 3.66 -5.25
CA GLY A 107 19.93 4.44 -5.76
C GLY A 107 20.79 5.05 -4.65
N MET A 108 20.15 5.72 -3.69
CA MET A 108 20.86 6.28 -2.53
C MET A 108 21.56 5.20 -1.69
N ALA A 109 20.90 4.07 -1.44
CA ALA A 109 21.49 2.98 -0.66
C ALA A 109 22.71 2.39 -1.36
N LYS A 110 22.62 2.13 -2.68
CA LYS A 110 23.71 1.62 -3.49
C LYS A 110 24.89 2.60 -3.53
N GLU A 111 24.62 3.88 -3.75
CA GLU A 111 25.64 4.92 -3.79
C GLU A 111 26.31 5.10 -2.42
N THR A 112 25.53 5.15 -1.33
CA THR A 112 26.07 5.24 0.03
C THR A 112 26.95 4.04 0.36
N ALA A 113 26.52 2.83 0.01
CA ALA A 113 27.32 1.62 0.21
C ALA A 113 28.64 1.67 -0.58
N HIS A 114 28.61 2.16 -1.82
CA HIS A 114 29.79 2.28 -2.66
C HIS A 114 30.75 3.35 -2.12
N GLN A 115 30.25 4.52 -1.76
CA GLN A 115 31.06 5.62 -1.21
C GLN A 115 31.63 5.31 0.18
N LEU A 116 30.97 4.51 1.00
CA LEU A 116 31.50 4.01 2.26
C LEU A 116 32.50 2.86 2.07
N GLY A 117 32.25 1.99 1.10
CA GLY A 117 33.07 0.81 0.86
C GLY A 117 34.53 1.16 0.43
N THR A 118 34.69 2.20 -0.38
CA THR A 118 36.02 2.62 -0.87
C THR A 118 36.98 3.11 0.25
N PRO A 119 36.60 4.11 1.10
CA PRO A 119 37.48 4.53 2.21
C PRO A 119 37.64 3.42 3.26
N LEU A 120 36.62 2.58 3.44
CA LEU A 120 36.66 1.46 4.35
C LEU A 120 37.71 0.41 3.94
N SER A 121 37.77 0.07 2.65
CA SER A 121 38.77 -0.83 2.10
C SER A 121 40.20 -0.25 2.26
N SER A 122 40.35 1.06 2.06
CA SER A 122 41.61 1.77 2.29
C SER A 122 42.04 1.73 3.77
N LEU A 123 41.12 2.01 4.70
CA LEU A 123 41.39 1.94 6.14
C LEU A 123 41.74 0.51 6.58
N HIS A 124 41.05 -0.50 6.03
CA HIS A 124 41.36 -1.90 6.30
C HIS A 124 42.78 -2.26 5.81
N GLY A 125 43.17 -1.77 4.64
CA GLY A 125 44.54 -1.92 4.12
C GLY A 125 45.60 -1.28 5.04
N TRP A 126 45.39 -0.06 5.51
CA TRP A 126 46.28 0.61 6.46
C TRP A 126 46.39 -0.14 7.79
N ILE A 127 45.31 -0.64 8.34
CA ILE A 127 45.35 -1.45 9.56
C ILE A 127 46.13 -2.75 9.36
N THR A 128 45.97 -3.40 8.20
CA THR A 128 46.73 -4.61 7.88
C THR A 128 48.21 -4.34 7.85
N LEU A 129 48.64 -3.24 7.20
CA LEU A 129 50.04 -2.82 7.18
C LEU A 129 50.59 -2.51 8.57
N LEU A 130 49.82 -1.82 9.42
CA LEU A 130 50.21 -1.54 10.82
C LEU A 130 50.31 -2.83 11.64
N LYS A 131 49.45 -3.82 11.41
CA LYS A 131 49.55 -5.16 12.01
C LYS A 131 50.86 -5.86 11.69
N GLU A 132 51.23 -5.84 10.40
CA GLU A 132 52.45 -6.46 9.91
C GLU A 132 53.71 -5.75 10.43
N SER A 133 53.62 -4.44 10.66
CA SER A 133 54.70 -3.62 11.21
C SER A 133 54.93 -3.76 12.73
N GLY A 134 54.24 -4.69 13.39
CA GLY A 134 54.43 -5.00 14.80
C GLY A 134 53.62 -4.16 15.80
N HIS A 135 52.76 -3.27 15.35
CA HIS A 135 51.93 -2.38 16.19
C HIS A 135 50.60 -3.00 16.66
N LYS A 136 50.54 -4.32 16.75
CA LYS A 136 49.28 -5.09 17.00
C LYS A 136 48.60 -4.83 18.36
N ASN A 137 49.33 -4.36 19.33
CA ASN A 137 48.87 -4.32 20.73
C ASN A 137 48.61 -2.91 21.28
N SER A 138 48.49 -1.89 20.44
CA SER A 138 48.05 -0.59 20.92
C SER A 138 46.52 -0.57 21.07
N GLU A 139 46.02 -0.01 22.17
CA GLU A 139 44.58 0.13 22.43
C GLU A 139 43.88 0.89 21.27
N ALA A 140 44.57 1.88 20.71
CA ALA A 140 44.09 2.64 19.54
C ALA A 140 43.89 1.76 18.30
N PHE A 141 44.76 0.76 18.10
CA PHE A 141 44.65 -0.17 16.98
C PHE A 141 43.40 -1.06 17.09
N VAL A 142 43.17 -1.59 18.30
CA VAL A 142 41.97 -2.44 18.59
C VAL A 142 40.67 -1.64 18.40
N GLU A 143 40.63 -0.37 18.82
CA GLU A 143 39.47 0.48 18.61
C GLU A 143 39.25 0.84 17.13
N MET A 144 40.33 1.09 16.34
CA MET A 144 40.20 1.28 14.90
C MET A 144 39.64 0.04 14.18
N GLU A 145 40.06 -1.17 14.56
CA GLU A 145 39.49 -2.39 13.99
C GLU A 145 38.01 -2.50 14.28
N LYS A 146 37.58 -2.22 15.49
CA LYS A 146 36.15 -2.23 15.86
C LYS A 146 35.35 -1.20 15.07
N ASP A 147 35.88 -0.03 14.85
CA ASP A 147 35.21 1.03 14.10
C ASP A 147 35.07 0.68 12.61
N ILE A 148 36.14 0.08 12.03
CA ILE A 148 36.04 -0.44 10.65
C ILE A 148 35.02 -1.56 10.53
N GLU A 149 34.99 -2.51 11.48
CA GLU A 149 34.00 -3.58 11.49
C GLU A 149 32.56 -3.01 11.57
N ARG A 150 32.36 -1.98 12.40
CA ARG A 150 31.07 -1.27 12.47
C ARG A 150 30.68 -0.62 11.14
N LEU A 151 31.62 0.07 10.49
CA LEU A 151 31.40 0.72 9.19
C LEU A 151 31.11 -0.31 8.09
N THR A 152 31.85 -1.43 8.10
CA THR A 152 31.63 -2.54 7.16
C THR A 152 30.18 -3.08 7.26
N VAL A 153 29.73 -3.35 8.49
CA VAL A 153 28.35 -3.82 8.73
C VAL A 153 27.32 -2.81 8.23
N VAL A 154 27.57 -1.51 8.44
CA VAL A 154 26.67 -0.46 7.93
C VAL A 154 26.64 -0.45 6.40
N SER A 155 27.81 -0.48 5.74
CA SER A 155 27.93 -0.51 4.28
C SER A 155 27.23 -1.72 3.66
N GLU A 156 27.43 -2.92 4.22
CA GLU A 156 26.77 -4.14 3.78
C GLU A 156 25.24 -4.08 3.93
N ARG A 157 24.75 -3.52 5.03
CA ARG A 157 23.31 -3.34 5.27
C ARG A 157 22.69 -2.43 4.21
N PHE A 158 23.37 -1.30 3.90
CA PHE A 158 22.89 -0.39 2.84
C PHE A 158 22.91 -1.05 1.47
N SER A 159 23.94 -1.82 1.15
CA SER A 159 24.03 -2.58 -0.11
C SER A 159 22.86 -3.56 -0.28
N LYS A 160 22.45 -4.24 0.79
CA LYS A 160 21.35 -5.21 0.77
C LYS A 160 19.98 -4.57 0.53
N ILE A 161 19.78 -3.30 0.90
CA ILE A 161 18.50 -2.60 0.66
C ILE A 161 18.23 -2.38 -0.82
N GLY A 162 19.27 -2.21 -1.64
CA GLY A 162 19.15 -1.96 -3.07
C GLY A 162 19.18 -3.22 -3.95
N SER A 163 19.34 -4.41 -3.35
CA SER A 163 19.47 -5.68 -4.06
C SER A 163 18.27 -6.61 -3.84
N SER A 164 18.18 -7.66 -4.66
CA SER A 164 17.27 -8.77 -4.39
C SER A 164 17.69 -9.48 -3.10
N VAL A 165 16.74 -9.64 -2.18
CA VAL A 165 16.98 -10.18 -0.85
C VAL A 165 16.41 -11.60 -0.80
N GLU A 166 17.23 -12.56 -0.41
CA GLU A 166 16.79 -13.92 -0.17
C GLU A 166 15.94 -13.97 1.11
N ILE A 167 14.75 -14.49 1.01
CA ILE A 167 13.80 -14.68 2.11
C ILE A 167 13.75 -16.16 2.44
N ILE A 168 14.02 -16.51 3.70
CA ILE A 168 14.12 -17.90 4.17
C ILE A 168 13.12 -18.09 5.30
N GLU A 169 12.47 -19.25 5.33
CA GLU A 169 11.64 -19.66 6.45
C GLU A 169 12.51 -19.82 7.72
N THR A 170 12.20 -19.06 8.73
CA THR A 170 13.02 -18.92 9.94
C THR A 170 12.16 -19.17 11.18
N ASP A 171 12.69 -19.95 12.12
CA ASP A 171 12.12 -20.08 13.47
C ASP A 171 12.37 -18.77 14.23
N LEU A 172 11.27 -18.06 14.52
CA LEU A 172 11.36 -16.77 15.22
C LEU A 172 11.77 -16.92 16.68
N LEU A 173 11.49 -18.03 17.34
CA LEU A 173 11.91 -18.25 18.72
C LEU A 173 13.43 -18.30 18.80
N GLU A 174 14.07 -19.09 17.94
CA GLU A 174 15.51 -19.20 17.87
C GLU A 174 16.14 -17.85 17.46
N PHE A 175 15.58 -17.21 16.42
CA PHE A 175 16.03 -15.91 15.95
C PHE A 175 16.04 -14.86 17.08
N PHE A 176 14.94 -14.71 17.79
CA PHE A 176 14.85 -13.69 18.84
C PHE A 176 15.68 -14.03 20.07
N ASN A 177 15.78 -15.28 20.49
CA ASN A 177 16.61 -15.68 21.62
C ASN A 177 18.10 -15.31 21.38
N ASN A 178 18.60 -15.62 20.20
CA ASN A 178 19.95 -15.28 19.81
C ASN A 178 20.15 -13.76 19.73
N TYR A 179 19.19 -13.06 19.12
CA TYR A 179 19.30 -11.63 18.86
C TYR A 179 19.12 -10.77 20.13
N ILE A 180 18.21 -11.13 21.02
CA ILE A 180 17.99 -10.39 22.27
C ILE A 180 19.22 -10.45 23.17
N SER A 181 19.89 -11.58 23.24
CA SER A 181 21.16 -11.72 23.98
C SER A 181 22.23 -10.77 23.48
N TYR A 182 22.27 -10.53 22.16
CA TYR A 182 23.15 -9.54 21.55
C TYR A 182 22.72 -8.10 21.88
N MET A 183 21.39 -7.81 21.81
CA MET A 183 20.85 -6.47 22.09
C MET A 183 21.03 -6.04 23.54
N LYS A 184 20.88 -6.95 24.51
CA LYS A 184 21.11 -6.66 25.95
C LYS A 184 22.51 -6.11 26.24
N LYS A 185 23.50 -6.43 25.42
CA LYS A 185 24.87 -5.92 25.54
C LYS A 185 25.05 -4.52 24.93
N ARG A 186 24.08 -4.04 24.12
CA ARG A 186 24.17 -2.80 23.32
C ARG A 186 23.25 -1.69 23.80
N ILE A 187 22.32 -1.97 24.68
CA ILE A 187 21.50 -0.98 25.37
C ILE A 187 22.08 -0.70 26.77
N PRO A 188 21.80 0.47 27.36
CA PRO A 188 22.22 0.76 28.73
C PRO A 188 21.76 -0.33 29.70
N LYS A 189 22.63 -0.70 30.65
CA LYS A 189 22.33 -1.75 31.65
C LYS A 189 21.15 -1.42 32.57
N THR A 190 20.79 -0.16 32.63
CA THR A 190 19.66 0.38 33.40
C THR A 190 18.32 0.23 32.68
N ILE A 191 18.33 -0.27 31.44
CA ILE A 191 17.14 -0.59 30.66
C ILE A 191 16.93 -2.10 30.67
N GLU A 192 15.80 -2.53 31.20
CA GLU A 192 15.41 -3.94 31.16
C GLU A 192 14.73 -4.28 29.84
N LEU A 193 15.23 -5.34 29.17
CA LEU A 193 14.63 -5.89 27.97
C LEU A 193 14.02 -7.25 28.28
N ASN A 194 12.69 -7.28 28.32
CA ASN A 194 11.88 -8.45 28.60
C ASN A 194 11.25 -8.99 27.32
N MET A 195 11.23 -10.30 27.16
CA MET A 195 10.64 -10.96 26.00
C MET A 195 9.63 -12.00 26.44
N GLU A 196 8.45 -11.96 25.85
CA GLU A 196 7.40 -12.96 26.03
C GLU A 196 7.07 -13.61 24.69
N PHE A 197 7.04 -14.93 24.69
CA PHE A 197 6.70 -15.74 23.54
C PHE A 197 5.51 -16.61 23.84
N ILE A 198 4.64 -16.79 22.85
CA ILE A 198 3.63 -17.83 22.89
C ILE A 198 4.32 -19.19 22.69
N ASN A 199 3.93 -20.19 23.50
CA ASN A 199 4.52 -21.53 23.54
C ASN A 199 4.26 -22.39 22.28
N GLN A 200 4.38 -21.83 21.10
CA GLN A 200 4.23 -22.55 19.83
C GLN A 200 5.37 -22.17 18.88
N PRO A 201 5.91 -23.12 18.09
CA PRO A 201 6.90 -22.76 17.09
C PRO A 201 6.28 -21.78 16.11
N LEU A 202 6.91 -20.62 15.95
CA LEU A 202 6.49 -19.54 15.06
C LEU A 202 7.49 -19.39 13.92
N HIS A 203 7.05 -19.69 12.69
CA HIS A 203 7.88 -19.56 11.51
C HIS A 203 7.39 -18.41 10.63
N ALA A 204 8.33 -17.59 10.19
CA ALA A 204 8.08 -16.55 9.21
C ALA A 204 9.15 -16.58 8.12
N SER A 205 8.73 -16.22 6.93
CA SER A 205 9.65 -16.04 5.80
C SER A 205 10.32 -14.67 5.94
N ILE A 206 11.58 -14.65 6.37
CA ILE A 206 12.35 -13.42 6.60
C ILE A 206 13.77 -13.49 6.03
N ASN A 207 14.35 -12.33 5.78
CA ASN A 207 15.81 -12.18 5.70
C ASN A 207 16.33 -11.79 7.08
N ALA A 208 16.93 -12.73 7.80
CA ALA A 208 17.35 -12.56 9.18
C ALA A 208 18.28 -11.32 9.40
N PRO A 209 19.29 -11.03 8.57
CA PRO A 209 20.12 -9.83 8.68
C PRO A 209 19.32 -8.52 8.57
N LEU A 210 18.42 -8.39 7.59
CA LEU A 210 17.61 -7.19 7.43
C LEU A 210 16.57 -7.06 8.55
N PHE A 211 15.95 -8.18 8.94
CA PHE A 211 14.97 -8.16 10.00
C PHE A 211 15.59 -7.86 11.36
N SER A 212 16.80 -8.36 11.63
CA SER A 212 17.58 -7.96 12.81
C SER A 212 17.76 -6.44 12.88
N TRP A 213 18.02 -5.80 11.74
CA TRP A 213 18.16 -4.35 11.69
C TRP A 213 16.87 -3.60 11.98
N VAL A 214 15.71 -4.15 11.57
CA VAL A 214 14.39 -3.60 11.96
C VAL A 214 14.25 -3.60 13.47
N ILE A 215 14.48 -4.75 14.11
CA ILE A 215 14.35 -4.90 15.56
C ILE A 215 15.36 -4.02 16.30
N GLU A 216 16.60 -3.93 15.80
CA GLU A 216 17.62 -3.02 16.37
C GLU A 216 17.14 -1.56 16.36
N ASN A 217 16.61 -1.08 15.24
CA ASN A 217 16.13 0.29 15.13
C ASN A 217 14.97 0.58 16.09
N VAL A 218 14.03 -0.35 16.23
CA VAL A 218 12.87 -0.18 17.11
C VAL A 218 13.32 -0.21 18.58
N ILE A 219 14.14 -1.17 18.97
CA ILE A 219 14.65 -1.26 20.37
C ILE A 219 15.53 -0.06 20.72
N LYS A 220 16.44 0.38 19.83
CA LYS A 220 17.24 1.58 20.07
C LYS A 220 16.39 2.85 20.20
N ASN A 221 15.36 2.99 19.39
CA ASN A 221 14.44 4.13 19.52
C ASN A 221 13.66 4.08 20.85
N ALA A 222 13.26 2.92 21.29
CA ALA A 222 12.65 2.72 22.61
C ALA A 222 13.63 3.11 23.75
N ALA A 223 14.87 2.61 23.67
CA ALA A 223 15.90 2.93 24.65
C ALA A 223 16.21 4.44 24.73
N ASP A 224 16.34 5.09 23.58
CA ASP A 224 16.58 6.53 23.49
C ASP A 224 15.40 7.35 24.06
N ALA A 225 14.16 6.85 23.93
CA ALA A 225 12.98 7.53 24.47
C ALA A 225 12.89 7.47 25.99
N MET A 226 13.64 6.57 26.65
CA MET A 226 13.65 6.37 28.09
C MET A 226 14.80 7.08 28.82
N GLU A 227 15.67 7.80 28.07
CA GLU A 227 16.75 8.60 28.65
C GLU A 227 17.66 7.82 29.62
N GLY A 228 17.84 6.53 29.36
CA GLY A 228 18.78 5.65 30.06
C GLY A 228 18.19 4.81 31.19
N ASN A 229 16.89 4.90 31.51
CA ASN A 229 16.28 4.03 32.53
C ASN A 229 14.83 3.66 32.14
N GLY A 230 14.51 2.39 32.12
CA GLY A 230 13.16 1.95 31.79
C GLY A 230 13.03 0.49 31.40
N ASN A 231 11.88 0.13 30.83
CA ASN A 231 11.55 -1.24 30.47
C ASN A 231 11.09 -1.31 29.03
N ILE A 232 11.62 -2.27 28.28
CA ILE A 232 11.16 -2.66 26.95
C ILE A 232 10.56 -4.05 27.04
N TYR A 233 9.35 -4.19 26.55
CA TYR A 233 8.66 -5.48 26.44
C TYR A 233 8.51 -5.85 24.96
N LEU A 234 9.03 -7.00 24.61
CA LEU A 234 8.92 -7.60 23.30
C LEU A 234 7.96 -8.79 23.36
N ASN A 235 6.77 -8.65 22.80
CA ASN A 235 5.76 -9.70 22.76
C ASN A 235 5.61 -10.20 21.34
N ILE A 236 5.69 -11.51 21.12
CA ILE A 236 5.51 -12.15 19.83
C ILE A 236 4.33 -13.10 19.92
N ASP A 237 3.33 -12.88 19.06
CA ASP A 237 2.05 -13.58 19.07
C ASP A 237 1.66 -14.04 17.65
N LYS A 238 0.99 -15.17 17.55
CA LYS A 238 0.40 -15.67 16.31
C LYS A 238 -1.04 -15.21 16.20
N GLN A 239 -1.36 -14.51 15.15
CA GLN A 239 -2.72 -14.17 14.77
C GLN A 239 -3.08 -14.94 13.50
N GLN A 240 -4.26 -15.53 13.43
CA GLN A 240 -4.77 -16.34 12.30
C GLN A 240 -3.76 -16.63 11.15
N ASN A 241 -3.46 -15.63 10.31
CA ASN A 241 -2.58 -15.74 9.13
C ASN A 241 -1.34 -14.84 9.23
N SER A 242 -1.05 -14.27 10.39
CA SER A 242 0.07 -13.35 10.59
C SER A 242 0.72 -13.53 11.95
N ILE A 243 1.95 -13.08 12.04
CA ILE A 243 2.68 -12.99 13.30
C ILE A 243 2.74 -11.52 13.68
N LEU A 244 2.36 -11.23 14.91
CA LEU A 244 2.38 -9.91 15.49
C LEU A 244 3.53 -9.79 16.48
N ILE A 245 4.43 -8.83 16.23
CA ILE A 245 5.56 -8.50 17.08
C ILE A 245 5.32 -7.13 17.66
N LYS A 246 5.21 -7.02 18.98
CA LYS A 246 4.98 -5.77 19.71
C LYS A 246 6.23 -5.39 20.49
N VAL A 247 6.71 -4.17 20.28
CA VAL A 247 7.78 -3.57 21.09
C VAL A 247 7.16 -2.41 21.85
N LYS A 248 7.03 -2.58 23.17
CA LYS A 248 6.47 -1.57 24.09
C LYS A 248 7.58 -1.00 24.94
N ASP A 249 7.68 0.31 25.02
CA ASP A 249 8.51 1.06 25.93
C ASP A 249 7.67 1.89 26.92
N ASN A 250 8.28 2.29 28.02
CA ASN A 250 7.72 3.23 28.99
C ASN A 250 8.42 4.61 28.94
N GLY A 251 8.92 5.00 27.75
CA GLY A 251 9.60 6.27 27.53
C GLY A 251 8.67 7.48 27.43
N LYS A 252 9.21 8.59 26.91
CA LYS A 252 8.52 9.88 26.78
C LYS A 252 7.31 9.90 25.85
N GLY A 253 7.12 8.84 25.06
CA GLY A 253 6.05 8.75 24.07
C GLY A 253 6.20 9.71 22.88
N ILE A 254 5.29 9.59 21.91
CA ILE A 254 5.30 10.32 20.63
C ILE A 254 3.99 11.09 20.50
N PRO A 255 4.02 12.44 20.34
CA PRO A 255 2.82 13.22 20.10
C PRO A 255 2.05 12.76 18.87
N SER A 256 0.71 12.76 18.95
CA SER A 256 -0.15 12.28 17.86
C SER A 256 0.08 13.00 16.53
N SER A 257 0.44 14.28 16.58
CA SER A 257 0.72 15.12 15.39
C SER A 257 1.87 14.60 14.53
N ILE A 258 2.84 13.90 15.12
CA ILE A 258 4.04 13.43 14.40
C ILE A 258 4.09 11.90 14.21
N GLN A 259 3.16 11.12 14.78
CA GLN A 259 3.18 9.67 14.70
C GLN A 259 3.18 9.10 13.27
N LYS A 260 2.54 9.80 12.33
CA LYS A 260 2.57 9.42 10.90
C LYS A 260 3.88 9.83 10.21
N THR A 261 4.51 10.90 10.70
CA THR A 261 5.70 11.50 10.09
C THR A 261 7.00 10.78 10.49
N ILE A 262 7.03 10.15 11.67
CA ILE A 262 8.25 9.48 12.17
C ILE A 262 8.79 8.36 11.28
N PHE A 263 7.95 7.81 10.40
CA PHE A 263 8.35 6.82 9.41
C PHE A 263 8.80 7.45 8.08
N GLN A 264 8.79 8.77 7.96
CA GLN A 264 9.31 9.45 6.78
C GLN A 264 10.84 9.55 6.84
N PRO A 265 11.54 9.39 5.70
CA PRO A 265 12.99 9.56 5.65
C PRO A 265 13.44 10.94 6.11
N GLY A 266 14.49 11.00 6.90
CA GLY A 266 15.08 12.25 7.40
C GLY A 266 14.36 12.86 8.60
N PHE A 267 13.25 12.29 9.05
CA PHE A 267 12.56 12.78 10.24
C PHE A 267 13.28 12.35 11.53
N THR A 268 13.72 13.30 12.33
CA THR A 268 14.34 13.06 13.62
C THR A 268 14.02 14.19 14.61
N THR A 269 13.85 13.84 15.86
CA THR A 269 13.75 14.78 16.99
C THR A 269 15.04 14.79 17.82
N LYS A 270 16.09 14.10 17.37
CA LYS A 270 17.39 13.98 18.07
C LYS A 270 18.39 14.94 17.45
N ASP A 271 19.25 15.53 18.27
CA ASP A 271 20.35 16.41 17.84
C ASP A 271 21.38 15.64 17.01
N ARG A 272 21.54 14.34 17.28
CA ARG A 272 22.40 13.43 16.54
C ARG A 272 21.58 12.28 15.98
N GLY A 273 21.59 12.15 14.64
CA GLY A 273 20.90 11.07 13.92
C GLY A 273 20.35 11.54 12.59
N TRP A 274 20.38 10.68 11.60
CA TRP A 274 20.00 10.98 10.21
C TRP A 274 18.47 10.83 9.95
N GLY A 275 17.70 10.44 10.98
CA GLY A 275 16.25 10.22 10.81
C GLY A 275 15.91 9.05 9.86
N LEU A 276 16.83 8.12 9.66
CA LEU A 276 16.66 7.01 8.70
C LEU A 276 16.18 5.71 9.35
N GLY A 277 16.32 5.54 10.67
CA GLY A 277 16.09 4.27 11.33
C GLY A 277 14.68 3.68 11.15
N LEU A 278 13.63 4.43 11.49
CA LEU A 278 12.25 3.96 11.36
C LEU A 278 11.76 3.92 9.91
N SER A 279 12.19 4.85 9.06
CA SER A 279 11.85 4.83 7.64
C SER A 279 12.46 3.61 6.94
N LEU A 280 13.66 3.23 7.34
CA LEU A 280 14.34 2.04 6.86
C LEU A 280 13.66 0.76 7.40
N ALA A 281 13.34 0.73 8.70
CA ALA A 281 12.59 -0.37 9.28
C ALA A 281 11.27 -0.60 8.53
N LYS A 282 10.53 0.48 8.23
CA LYS A 282 9.31 0.42 7.43
C LYS A 282 9.56 -0.14 6.03
N ARG A 283 10.58 0.33 5.34
CA ARG A 283 10.94 -0.17 4.01
C ARG A 283 11.29 -1.66 4.02
N ILE A 284 12.06 -2.12 5.01
CA ILE A 284 12.44 -3.53 5.13
C ILE A 284 11.20 -4.39 5.39
N VAL A 285 10.36 -4.00 6.33
CA VAL A 285 9.15 -4.76 6.68
C VAL A 285 8.14 -4.78 5.52
N GLU A 286 7.81 -3.61 4.96
CA GLU A 286 6.77 -3.50 3.93
C GLU A 286 7.27 -3.89 2.53
N GLY A 287 8.54 -3.58 2.21
CA GLY A 287 9.11 -3.79 0.87
C GLY A 287 9.69 -5.18 0.65
N HIS A 288 10.29 -5.80 1.68
CA HIS A 288 10.97 -7.09 1.56
C HIS A 288 10.23 -8.24 2.25
N HIS A 289 9.47 -7.97 3.31
CA HIS A 289 8.81 -9.01 4.12
C HIS A 289 7.29 -9.05 3.96
N ASN A 290 6.70 -8.21 3.08
CA ASN A 290 5.24 -8.10 2.89
C ASN A 290 4.46 -7.91 4.19
N GLY A 291 5.10 -7.31 5.19
CA GLY A 291 4.55 -7.02 6.50
C GLY A 291 4.03 -5.58 6.61
N LYS A 292 3.71 -5.18 7.85
CA LYS A 292 3.39 -3.77 8.18
C LYS A 292 4.10 -3.39 9.47
N ILE A 293 4.51 -2.13 9.60
CA ILE A 293 5.03 -1.54 10.84
C ILE A 293 4.32 -0.23 11.11
N TYR A 294 3.83 -0.06 12.33
CA TYR A 294 3.10 1.13 12.75
C TYR A 294 3.14 1.33 14.26
N ILE A 295 2.75 2.52 14.72
CA ILE A 295 2.48 2.78 16.13
C ILE A 295 1.03 2.39 16.41
N SER A 296 0.82 1.42 17.29
CA SER A 296 -0.53 1.03 17.73
C SER A 296 -1.02 1.92 18.86
N SER A 297 -0.13 2.35 19.75
CA SER A 297 -0.43 3.34 20.78
C SER A 297 0.81 4.12 21.17
N SER A 298 0.64 5.40 21.45
CA SER A 298 1.68 6.22 22.08
C SER A 298 1.04 7.40 22.79
N LYS A 299 1.47 7.63 24.04
CA LYS A 299 1.00 8.74 24.86
C LYS A 299 2.19 9.41 25.54
N LYS A 300 2.24 10.73 25.46
CA LYS A 300 3.31 11.54 26.06
C LYS A 300 3.45 11.24 27.56
N GLY A 301 4.67 10.90 27.99
CA GLY A 301 5.00 10.56 29.37
C GLY A 301 4.56 9.15 29.83
N VAL A 302 4.03 8.32 28.94
CA VAL A 302 3.57 6.95 29.26
C VAL A 302 4.37 5.89 28.49
N GLY A 303 4.72 6.17 27.24
CA GLY A 303 5.48 5.27 26.38
C GLY A 303 4.87 5.08 25.01
N THR A 304 5.46 4.17 24.25
CA THR A 304 5.06 3.84 22.85
C THR A 304 4.94 2.34 22.66
N VAL A 305 4.01 1.93 21.82
CA VAL A 305 3.91 0.54 21.31
C VAL A 305 4.07 0.59 19.80
N VAL A 306 5.16 0.01 19.32
CA VAL A 306 5.40 -0.25 17.89
C VAL A 306 4.97 -1.67 17.60
N GLU A 307 4.13 -1.84 16.58
CA GLU A 307 3.68 -3.15 16.11
C GLU A 307 4.25 -3.45 14.73
N ILE A 308 4.73 -4.67 14.57
CA ILE A 308 5.18 -5.25 13.30
C ILE A 308 4.35 -6.49 13.02
N THR A 309 3.74 -6.56 11.85
CA THR A 309 3.04 -7.76 11.39
C THR A 309 3.79 -8.39 10.24
N LEU A 310 3.98 -9.70 10.28
CA LEU A 310 4.55 -10.50 9.20
C LEU A 310 3.54 -11.55 8.76
N PRO A 311 3.50 -11.94 7.46
CA PRO A 311 2.77 -13.11 7.04
C PRO A 311 3.29 -14.36 7.78
N SER A 312 2.39 -15.20 8.29
CA SER A 312 2.77 -16.50 8.85
C SER A 312 3.13 -17.45 7.70
N SER A 313 4.24 -18.15 7.81
CA SER A 313 4.47 -19.34 7.00
C SER A 313 3.40 -20.38 7.34
N LYS A 314 2.93 -21.10 6.32
CA LYS A 314 1.88 -22.12 6.48
C LYS A 314 2.37 -23.30 7.29
#